data_358e9fb285b64a5aa081e008906cd64f
#
_entry.id   358e9fb285b64a5aa081e008906cd64f
#
_cell.length_a   1.000
_cell.length_b   1.000
_cell.length_c   1.000
_cell.angle_alpha   90.00
_cell.angle_beta   90.00
_cell.angle_gamma   90.00
#
_symmetry.space_group_name_H-M   'P 1'
#
loop_
_entity.id
_entity.type
_entity.pdbx_description
1 polymer ?
#
loop_
_entity_poly.entity_id
_entity_poly.type
_entity_poly.pdbx_seq_one_letter_code
_entity_poly.pdbx_strand_id
1 'polypeptide(L)'
;MTKLSLTDKKNVTAAEKAYNPLTEDQRTFLTEDEHAKMQANSERMQTLIEGETLIKAAEKAIKSLPADTKIKATDSKKLETAQEAYDKVKNSEDGLTIDPKLAEKFETSRTAYYAYQQQAENFRSEYLDALPKDANAVTAEYETAIPAARTAYKALSKNVQSFIEKAEVSHLRACEKTLKKSKSAAVKVDKLIAKLPADVNAEFTAKDEKAINAAWKAYSKLTSEQKTFLEDEQHLLDCYNKAYPEG
;
A
#
# COMPACT_ATOMS: atom_id res chain seq x y z
N MET A 1 -19.57 23.87 46.98
CA MET A 1 -19.08 22.47 46.93
C MET A 1 -17.74 22.44 46.22
N THR A 2 -16.69 21.93 46.83
CA THR A 2 -15.38 21.74 46.18
C THR A 2 -15.54 20.67 45.11
N LYS A 3 -15.09 20.96 43.87
CA LYS A 3 -15.23 20.02 42.75
C LYS A 3 -14.27 18.83 42.98
N LEU A 4 -14.81 17.62 43.09
CA LEU A 4 -14.03 16.40 43.28
C LEU A 4 -13.06 16.20 42.10
N SER A 5 -11.82 15.82 42.40
CA SER A 5 -10.73 15.60 41.47
C SER A 5 -10.01 14.25 41.73
N LEU A 6 -9.16 13.81 40.83
CA LEU A 6 -8.37 12.58 41.03
C LEU A 6 -7.41 12.64 42.22
N THR A 7 -7.02 13.84 42.69
CA THR A 7 -6.22 14.02 43.91
C THR A 7 -6.96 13.58 45.15
N ASP A 8 -8.30 13.57 45.13
CA ASP A 8 -9.17 13.19 46.24
C ASP A 8 -9.39 11.66 46.32
N LYS A 9 -8.88 10.89 45.36
CA LYS A 9 -9.03 9.43 45.28
C LYS A 9 -8.70 8.71 46.59
N LYS A 10 -7.59 9.12 47.26
CA LYS A 10 -7.18 8.50 48.52
C LYS A 10 -8.24 8.73 49.62
N ASN A 11 -8.81 9.91 49.68
CA ASN A 11 -9.83 10.28 50.70
C ASN A 11 -11.15 9.55 50.40
N VAL A 12 -11.59 9.51 49.13
CA VAL A 12 -12.82 8.80 48.75
C VAL A 12 -12.66 7.31 49.03
N THR A 13 -11.53 6.69 48.64
CA THR A 13 -11.26 5.27 48.92
C THR A 13 -11.19 4.99 50.43
N ALA A 14 -10.66 5.88 51.24
CA ALA A 14 -10.65 5.71 52.70
C ALA A 14 -12.07 5.78 53.28
N ALA A 15 -12.89 6.71 52.77
CA ALA A 15 -14.31 6.82 53.19
C ALA A 15 -15.12 5.58 52.77
N GLU A 16 -14.92 5.05 51.53
CA GLU A 16 -15.53 3.79 51.08
C GLU A 16 -15.17 2.62 51.96
N LYS A 17 -13.89 2.46 52.32
CA LYS A 17 -13.43 1.41 53.22
C LYS A 17 -14.01 1.49 54.61
N ALA A 18 -14.31 2.70 55.11
CA ALA A 18 -14.98 2.91 56.39
C ALA A 18 -16.49 2.65 56.28
N TYR A 19 -17.11 3.04 55.18
CA TYR A 19 -18.57 2.98 55.00
C TYR A 19 -19.07 1.59 54.62
N ASN A 20 -18.39 0.88 53.69
CA ASN A 20 -18.89 -0.36 53.14
C ASN A 20 -19.07 -1.49 54.18
N PRO A 21 -18.22 -1.64 55.21
CA PRO A 21 -18.42 -2.66 56.23
C PRO A 21 -19.50 -2.35 57.26
N LEU A 22 -20.06 -1.11 57.27
CA LEU A 22 -21.12 -0.76 58.23
C LEU A 22 -22.38 -1.60 58.02
N THR A 23 -22.95 -2.13 59.13
CA THR A 23 -24.25 -2.78 59.13
C THR A 23 -25.38 -1.77 58.86
N GLU A 24 -26.58 -2.24 58.55
CA GLU A 24 -27.74 -1.37 58.34
C GLU A 24 -28.01 -0.51 59.60
N ASP A 25 -27.96 -1.13 60.79
CA ASP A 25 -28.13 -0.40 62.04
C ASP A 25 -27.06 0.66 62.28
N GLN A 26 -25.82 0.36 61.92
CA GLN A 26 -24.74 1.37 62.02
C GLN A 26 -24.90 2.51 61.04
N ARG A 27 -25.43 2.24 59.83
CA ARG A 27 -25.72 3.27 58.84
C ARG A 27 -26.84 4.23 59.29
N THR A 28 -27.76 3.80 60.14
CA THR A 28 -28.81 4.69 60.66
C THR A 28 -28.28 5.87 61.50
N PHE A 29 -27.00 5.80 61.95
CA PHE A 29 -26.34 6.93 62.64
C PHE A 29 -25.82 8.00 61.68
N LEU A 30 -25.85 7.77 60.38
CA LEU A 30 -25.54 8.76 59.36
C LEU A 30 -26.83 9.39 58.82
N THR A 31 -26.75 10.65 58.48
CA THR A 31 -27.88 11.36 57.88
C THR A 31 -28.09 10.92 56.42
N GLU A 32 -29.29 11.09 55.88
CA GLU A 32 -29.57 10.82 54.46
C GLU A 32 -28.64 11.63 53.52
N ASP A 33 -28.31 12.87 53.91
CA ASP A 33 -27.40 13.73 53.15
C ASP A 33 -25.94 13.18 53.13
N GLU A 34 -25.48 12.59 54.22
CA GLU A 34 -24.15 11.94 54.29
C GLU A 34 -24.11 10.68 53.46
N HIS A 35 -25.17 9.88 53.46
CA HIS A 35 -25.31 8.72 52.57
C HIS A 35 -25.26 9.13 51.08
N ALA A 36 -26.10 10.09 50.71
CA ALA A 36 -26.18 10.59 49.34
C ALA A 36 -24.85 11.19 48.86
N LYS A 37 -24.15 11.93 49.71
CA LYS A 37 -22.82 12.49 49.41
C LYS A 37 -21.78 11.41 49.27
N MET A 38 -21.80 10.37 50.09
CA MET A 38 -20.88 9.27 50.01
C MET A 38 -21.05 8.53 48.68
N GLN A 39 -22.26 8.19 48.31
CA GLN A 39 -22.58 7.53 47.05
C GLN A 39 -22.18 8.38 45.84
N ALA A 40 -22.60 9.64 45.79
CA ALA A 40 -22.29 10.55 44.71
C ALA A 40 -20.78 10.77 44.52
N ASN A 41 -20.03 10.87 45.64
CA ASN A 41 -18.58 11.00 45.58
C ASN A 41 -17.89 9.73 45.09
N SER A 42 -18.39 8.54 45.48
CA SER A 42 -17.90 7.25 44.98
C SER A 42 -18.14 7.09 43.49
N GLU A 43 -19.36 7.32 43.02
CA GLU A 43 -19.72 7.27 41.60
C GLU A 43 -18.87 8.26 40.76
N ARG A 44 -18.76 9.50 41.25
CA ARG A 44 -17.95 10.53 40.55
C ARG A 44 -16.47 10.16 40.52
N MET A 45 -15.92 9.60 41.60
CA MET A 45 -14.54 9.16 41.63
C MET A 45 -14.30 8.00 40.64
N GLN A 46 -15.23 7.07 40.55
CA GLN A 46 -15.17 5.99 39.58
C GLN A 46 -15.14 6.53 38.14
N THR A 47 -16.01 7.45 37.79
CA THR A 47 -16.03 8.12 36.48
C THR A 47 -14.70 8.83 36.18
N LEU A 48 -14.11 9.52 37.15
CA LEU A 48 -12.81 10.18 36.96
C LEU A 48 -11.68 9.19 36.72
N ILE A 49 -11.68 8.05 37.43
CA ILE A 49 -10.67 6.96 37.23
C ILE A 49 -10.82 6.31 35.85
N GLU A 50 -12.04 6.06 35.43
CA GLU A 50 -12.32 5.49 34.08
C GLU A 50 -11.89 6.48 33.01
N GLY A 51 -12.22 7.77 33.16
CA GLY A 51 -11.79 8.81 32.25
C GLY A 51 -10.27 8.94 32.15
N GLU A 52 -9.55 8.91 33.28
CA GLU A 52 -8.08 8.90 33.29
C GLU A 52 -7.50 7.68 32.56
N THR A 53 -8.15 6.54 32.74
CA THR A 53 -7.73 5.29 32.09
C THR A 53 -7.89 5.37 30.58
N LEU A 54 -9.00 5.92 30.09
CA LEU A 54 -9.23 6.15 28.65
C LEU A 54 -8.19 7.11 28.07
N ILE A 55 -7.93 8.25 28.74
CA ILE A 55 -6.92 9.22 28.30
C ILE A 55 -5.54 8.56 28.21
N LYS A 56 -5.10 7.86 29.27
CA LYS A 56 -3.79 7.17 29.28
C LYS A 56 -3.67 6.12 28.18
N ALA A 57 -4.74 5.38 27.90
CA ALA A 57 -4.76 4.39 26.81
C ALA A 57 -4.61 5.07 25.45
N ALA A 58 -5.34 6.16 25.20
CA ALA A 58 -5.25 6.91 23.95
C ALA A 58 -3.87 7.55 23.77
N GLU A 59 -3.34 8.22 24.79
CA GLU A 59 -2.01 8.81 24.74
C GLU A 59 -0.91 7.77 24.50
N LYS A 60 -0.99 6.59 25.13
CA LYS A 60 -0.05 5.49 24.91
C LYS A 60 -0.11 5.00 23.48
N ALA A 61 -1.29 4.80 22.93
CA ALA A 61 -1.49 4.37 21.56
C ALA A 61 -0.93 5.40 20.56
N ILE A 62 -1.24 6.69 20.74
CA ILE A 62 -0.75 7.78 19.91
C ILE A 62 0.79 7.92 19.99
N LYS A 63 1.36 7.83 21.19
CA LYS A 63 2.82 7.86 21.40
C LYS A 63 3.54 6.75 20.63
N SER A 64 2.87 5.59 20.43
CA SER A 64 3.42 4.46 19.66
C SER A 64 3.43 4.64 18.14
N LEU A 65 2.67 5.63 17.62
CA LEU A 65 2.66 5.95 16.19
C LEU A 65 4.02 6.51 15.75
N PRO A 66 4.53 6.10 14.57
CA PRO A 66 5.67 6.77 13.97
C PRO A 66 5.36 8.24 13.67
N ALA A 67 6.39 9.04 13.46
CA ALA A 67 6.20 10.36 12.86
C ALA A 67 5.59 10.21 11.45
N ASP A 68 4.84 11.23 11.01
CA ASP A 68 4.21 11.30 9.69
C ASP A 68 5.16 10.91 8.53
N THR A 69 6.39 11.44 8.58
CA THR A 69 7.46 11.18 7.59
C THR A 69 8.02 9.75 7.63
N LYS A 70 7.64 8.92 8.60
CA LYS A 70 8.12 7.53 8.79
C LYS A 70 7.02 6.50 8.74
N ILE A 71 5.76 6.91 8.63
CA ILE A 71 4.61 6.01 8.65
C ILE A 71 4.58 5.15 7.38
N LYS A 72 4.17 3.88 7.51
CA LYS A 72 4.17 2.88 6.43
C LYS A 72 2.88 2.06 6.47
N ALA A 73 2.64 1.27 5.44
CA ALA A 73 1.50 0.34 5.36
C ALA A 73 1.42 -0.62 6.57
N THR A 74 2.57 -1.05 7.11
CA THR A 74 2.65 -1.95 8.27
C THR A 74 2.19 -1.30 9.58
N ASP A 75 1.96 0.01 9.61
CA ASP A 75 1.50 0.73 10.81
C ASP A 75 -0.03 0.83 10.89
N SER A 76 -0.80 0.22 9.96
CA SER A 76 -2.28 0.21 9.94
C SER A 76 -2.88 -0.15 11.30
N LYS A 77 -2.44 -1.27 11.88
CA LYS A 77 -2.95 -1.75 13.17
C LYS A 77 -2.67 -0.79 14.34
N LYS A 78 -1.52 -0.12 14.32
CA LYS A 78 -1.22 0.92 15.34
C LYS A 78 -2.13 2.13 15.16
N LEU A 79 -2.37 2.53 13.91
CA LEU A 79 -3.26 3.63 13.58
C LEU A 79 -4.70 3.33 13.99
N GLU A 80 -5.21 2.14 13.69
CA GLU A 80 -6.53 1.65 14.11
C GLU A 80 -6.65 1.68 15.64
N THR A 81 -5.68 1.10 16.35
CA THR A 81 -5.66 1.12 17.82
C THR A 81 -5.66 2.53 18.39
N ALA A 82 -4.91 3.45 17.79
CA ALA A 82 -4.87 4.84 18.20
C ALA A 82 -6.21 5.57 17.90
N GLN A 83 -6.81 5.29 16.74
CA GLN A 83 -8.11 5.81 16.35
C GLN A 83 -9.21 5.38 17.34
N GLU A 84 -9.32 4.07 17.62
CA GLU A 84 -10.31 3.54 18.56
C GLU A 84 -10.18 4.16 19.95
N ALA A 85 -8.93 4.28 20.44
CA ALA A 85 -8.68 4.86 21.76
C ALA A 85 -8.97 6.37 21.79
N TYR A 86 -8.63 7.08 20.71
CA TYR A 86 -8.91 8.51 20.54
C TYR A 86 -10.42 8.78 20.52
N ASP A 87 -11.17 7.96 19.78
CA ASP A 87 -12.63 8.10 19.65
C ASP A 87 -13.34 7.82 20.98
N LYS A 88 -12.87 6.85 21.78
CA LYS A 88 -13.41 6.61 23.13
C LYS A 88 -13.28 7.83 24.04
N VAL A 89 -12.15 8.54 23.97
CA VAL A 89 -11.97 9.79 24.73
C VAL A 89 -12.86 10.88 24.19
N LYS A 90 -12.89 11.08 22.88
CA LYS A 90 -13.65 12.16 22.23
C LYS A 90 -15.17 12.02 22.40
N ASN A 91 -15.66 10.78 22.41
CA ASN A 91 -17.09 10.47 22.54
C ASN A 91 -17.53 10.29 24.00
N SER A 92 -16.64 10.51 24.97
CA SER A 92 -17.01 10.48 26.39
C SER A 92 -17.88 11.67 26.76
N GLU A 93 -18.97 11.43 27.48
CA GLU A 93 -19.88 12.44 27.97
C GLU A 93 -19.22 13.37 29.01
N ASP A 94 -18.09 12.93 29.61
CA ASP A 94 -17.37 13.69 30.64
C ASP A 94 -16.50 14.84 30.10
N GLY A 95 -16.50 15.10 28.80
CA GLY A 95 -15.70 16.15 28.17
C GLY A 95 -14.18 15.91 28.32
N LEU A 96 -13.76 14.65 28.25
CA LEU A 96 -12.36 14.27 28.36
C LEU A 96 -11.54 14.87 27.22
N THR A 97 -10.27 15.23 27.49
CA THR A 97 -9.37 15.80 26.51
C THR A 97 -8.03 15.08 26.51
N ILE A 98 -7.46 14.89 25.33
CA ILE A 98 -6.10 14.39 25.12
C ILE A 98 -5.15 15.58 25.05
N ASP A 99 -3.89 15.39 25.44
CA ASP A 99 -2.84 16.40 25.24
C ASP A 99 -2.88 16.94 23.80
N PRO A 100 -2.99 18.27 23.60
CA PRO A 100 -3.12 18.86 22.26
C PRO A 100 -2.00 18.47 21.29
N LYS A 101 -0.75 18.31 21.79
CA LYS A 101 0.38 17.87 20.94
C LYS A 101 0.24 16.42 20.49
N LEU A 102 -0.36 15.58 21.35
CA LEU A 102 -0.63 14.19 20.97
C LEU A 102 -1.81 14.10 20.01
N ALA A 103 -2.84 14.91 20.19
CA ALA A 103 -3.95 15.01 19.24
C ALA A 103 -3.44 15.48 17.87
N GLU A 104 -2.60 16.51 17.80
CA GLU A 104 -1.96 16.95 16.57
C GLU A 104 -1.10 15.86 15.93
N LYS A 105 -0.26 15.17 16.72
CA LYS A 105 0.53 14.03 16.24
C LYS A 105 -0.35 12.94 15.63
N PHE A 106 -1.47 12.62 16.26
CA PHE A 106 -2.40 11.62 15.74
C PHE A 106 -2.96 12.04 14.39
N GLU A 107 -3.48 13.27 14.28
CA GLU A 107 -4.06 13.77 13.04
C GLU A 107 -3.04 13.85 11.89
N THR A 108 -1.82 14.30 12.16
CA THR A 108 -0.75 14.38 11.16
C THR A 108 -0.32 12.97 10.69
N SER A 109 -0.17 12.02 11.62
CA SER A 109 0.17 10.64 11.27
C SER A 109 -0.95 9.96 10.47
N ARG A 110 -2.22 10.19 10.85
CA ARG A 110 -3.40 9.65 10.16
C ARG A 110 -3.50 10.20 8.74
N THR A 111 -3.38 11.51 8.59
CA THR A 111 -3.42 12.20 7.29
C THR A 111 -2.31 11.69 6.38
N ALA A 112 -1.09 11.57 6.89
CA ALA A 112 0.05 11.05 6.12
C ALA A 112 -0.16 9.60 5.67
N TYR A 113 -0.71 8.73 6.55
CA TYR A 113 -1.00 7.34 6.21
C TYR A 113 -1.93 7.23 5.01
N TYR A 114 -3.07 7.92 5.06
CA TYR A 114 -4.05 7.89 3.97
C TYR A 114 -3.55 8.59 2.71
N ALA A 115 -2.75 9.64 2.84
CA ALA A 115 -2.12 10.29 1.68
C ALA A 115 -1.13 9.36 0.96
N TYR A 116 -0.32 8.59 1.69
CA TYR A 116 0.60 7.61 1.09
C TYR A 116 -0.15 6.43 0.47
N GLN A 117 -1.20 5.96 1.12
CA GLN A 117 -2.09 4.94 0.57
C GLN A 117 -2.71 5.39 -0.76
N GLN A 118 -3.23 6.62 -0.80
CA GLN A 118 -3.82 7.18 -2.02
C GLN A 118 -2.80 7.33 -3.15
N GLN A 119 -1.57 7.77 -2.84
CA GLN A 119 -0.50 7.85 -3.84
C GLN A 119 -0.13 6.47 -4.40
N ALA A 120 -0.14 5.43 -3.57
CA ALA A 120 0.09 4.06 -4.04
C ALA A 120 -1.05 3.57 -4.94
N GLU A 121 -2.29 3.92 -4.62
CA GLU A 121 -3.46 3.58 -5.44
C GLU A 121 -3.44 4.29 -6.78
N ASN A 122 -3.09 5.58 -6.80
CA ASN A 122 -2.90 6.33 -8.03
C ASN A 122 -1.81 5.69 -8.91
N PHE A 123 -0.70 5.24 -8.29
CA PHE A 123 0.34 4.53 -9.03
C PHE A 123 -0.17 3.21 -9.62
N ARG A 124 -1.00 2.44 -8.91
CA ARG A 124 -1.61 1.22 -9.45
C ARG A 124 -2.45 1.51 -10.68
N SER A 125 -3.42 2.42 -10.54
CA SER A 125 -4.37 2.73 -11.61
C SER A 125 -3.70 3.36 -12.84
N GLU A 126 -2.67 4.18 -12.64
CA GLU A 126 -2.00 4.87 -13.74
C GLU A 126 -0.97 3.99 -14.47
N TYR A 127 -0.26 3.14 -13.73
CA TYR A 127 0.90 2.42 -14.28
C TYR A 127 0.79 0.90 -14.23
N LEU A 128 0.28 0.30 -13.14
CA LEU A 128 0.28 -1.16 -13.03
C LEU A 128 -0.88 -1.78 -13.79
N ASP A 129 -2.05 -1.15 -13.80
CA ASP A 129 -3.23 -1.63 -14.54
C ASP A 129 -3.04 -1.57 -16.05
N ALA A 130 -2.10 -0.74 -16.52
CA ALA A 130 -1.71 -0.67 -17.94
C ALA A 130 -0.76 -1.80 -18.37
N LEU A 131 -0.26 -2.62 -17.44
CA LEU A 131 0.63 -3.74 -17.76
C LEU A 131 -0.17 -5.01 -18.14
N PRO A 132 0.42 -5.93 -18.94
CA PRO A 132 -0.24 -7.20 -19.22
C PRO A 132 -0.41 -8.02 -17.95
N LYS A 133 -1.55 -8.68 -17.78
CA LYS A 133 -1.83 -9.53 -16.60
C LYS A 133 -0.87 -10.72 -16.48
N ASP A 134 -0.46 -11.28 -17.63
CA ASP A 134 0.61 -12.27 -17.71
C ASP A 134 1.89 -11.61 -18.21
N ALA A 135 2.94 -11.68 -17.41
CA ALA A 135 4.25 -11.15 -17.78
C ALA A 135 4.87 -11.82 -19.03
N ASN A 136 4.39 -12.98 -19.46
CA ASN A 136 4.82 -13.63 -20.70
C ASN A 136 4.12 -13.05 -21.94
N ALA A 137 2.97 -12.38 -21.78
CA ALA A 137 2.19 -11.76 -22.85
C ALA A 137 2.67 -10.34 -23.21
N VAL A 138 3.93 -10.01 -22.95
CA VAL A 138 4.52 -8.71 -23.27
C VAL A 138 4.78 -8.62 -24.78
N THR A 139 4.07 -7.70 -25.43
CA THR A 139 4.20 -7.33 -26.86
C THR A 139 4.82 -5.95 -27.02
N ALA A 140 5.05 -5.49 -28.25
CA ALA A 140 5.60 -4.17 -28.55
C ALA A 140 4.73 -3.02 -28.01
N GLU A 141 3.43 -3.20 -27.87
CA GLU A 141 2.52 -2.17 -27.32
C GLU A 141 2.89 -1.74 -25.90
N TYR A 142 3.54 -2.63 -25.12
CA TYR A 142 3.98 -2.33 -23.76
C TYR A 142 5.39 -1.72 -23.68
N GLU A 143 6.02 -1.43 -24.80
CA GLU A 143 7.42 -0.97 -24.86
C GLU A 143 7.65 0.36 -24.12
N THR A 144 6.66 1.21 -24.08
CA THR A 144 6.70 2.49 -23.35
C THR A 144 6.13 2.37 -21.94
N ALA A 145 5.06 1.61 -21.75
CA ALA A 145 4.34 1.50 -20.48
C ALA A 145 5.20 0.84 -19.38
N ILE A 146 5.93 -0.24 -19.71
CA ILE A 146 6.75 -0.97 -18.73
C ILE A 146 7.89 -0.09 -18.17
N PRO A 147 8.73 0.60 -18.98
CA PRO A 147 9.75 1.50 -18.47
C PRO A 147 9.17 2.72 -17.73
N ALA A 148 8.02 3.24 -18.16
CA ALA A 148 7.32 4.32 -17.48
C ALA A 148 6.88 3.90 -16.06
N ALA A 149 6.25 2.72 -15.92
CA ALA A 149 5.88 2.16 -14.63
C ALA A 149 7.11 1.99 -13.70
N ARG A 150 8.24 1.53 -14.22
CA ARG A 150 9.48 1.40 -13.45
C ARG A 150 10.00 2.75 -12.98
N THR A 151 9.97 3.75 -13.84
CA THR A 151 10.44 5.11 -13.53
C THR A 151 9.56 5.73 -12.46
N ALA A 152 8.25 5.64 -12.61
CA ALA A 152 7.27 6.10 -11.64
C ALA A 152 7.45 5.40 -10.28
N TYR A 153 7.59 4.06 -10.26
CA TYR A 153 7.85 3.31 -9.02
C TYR A 153 9.09 3.79 -8.28
N LYS A 154 10.19 4.06 -9.01
CA LYS A 154 11.44 4.56 -8.41
C LYS A 154 11.31 5.97 -7.85
N ALA A 155 10.43 6.79 -8.42
CA ALA A 155 10.17 8.15 -7.97
C ALA A 155 9.33 8.20 -6.69
N LEU A 156 8.56 7.14 -6.37
CA LEU A 156 7.79 7.07 -5.14
C LEU A 156 8.69 7.06 -3.91
N SER A 157 8.24 7.75 -2.86
CA SER A 157 8.91 7.68 -1.55
C SER A 157 8.88 6.25 -0.98
N LYS A 158 9.80 5.95 -0.07
CA LYS A 158 9.83 4.64 0.60
C LYS A 158 8.57 4.36 1.41
N ASN A 159 7.92 5.39 1.90
CA ASN A 159 6.64 5.31 2.60
C ASN A 159 5.55 4.82 1.63
N VAL A 160 5.38 5.48 0.50
CA VAL A 160 4.42 5.10 -0.55
C VAL A 160 4.73 3.69 -1.09
N GLN A 161 6.01 3.38 -1.38
CA GLN A 161 6.43 2.04 -1.83
C GLN A 161 6.02 0.93 -0.85
N SER A 162 5.89 1.24 0.45
CA SER A 162 5.46 0.26 1.45
C SER A 162 3.99 -0.17 1.32
N PHE A 163 3.17 0.61 0.62
CA PHE A 163 1.76 0.31 0.32
C PHE A 163 1.58 -0.48 -0.99
N ILE A 164 2.66 -0.68 -1.75
CA ILE A 164 2.63 -1.48 -2.99
C ILE A 164 3.06 -2.90 -2.64
N GLU A 165 2.26 -3.88 -3.04
CA GLU A 165 2.48 -5.27 -2.69
C GLU A 165 3.75 -5.82 -3.36
N LYS A 166 4.43 -6.74 -2.68
CA LYS A 166 5.62 -7.40 -3.23
C LYS A 166 5.32 -8.15 -4.53
N ALA A 167 4.11 -8.71 -4.64
CA ALA A 167 3.65 -9.40 -5.84
C ALA A 167 3.58 -8.44 -7.04
N GLU A 168 3.04 -7.22 -6.85
CA GLU A 168 2.94 -6.19 -7.89
C GLU A 168 4.33 -5.76 -8.38
N VAL A 169 5.26 -5.52 -7.45
CA VAL A 169 6.65 -5.18 -7.80
C VAL A 169 7.36 -6.32 -8.52
N SER A 170 7.07 -7.57 -8.15
CA SER A 170 7.64 -8.76 -8.80
C SER A 170 7.09 -8.94 -10.19
N HIS A 171 5.79 -8.69 -10.38
CA HIS A 171 5.15 -8.70 -11.69
C HIS A 171 5.76 -7.65 -12.63
N LEU A 172 5.91 -6.40 -12.20
CA LEU A 172 6.59 -5.36 -12.97
C LEU A 172 8.01 -5.78 -13.40
N ARG A 173 8.78 -6.42 -12.50
CA ARG A 173 10.13 -6.93 -12.83
C ARG A 173 10.07 -8.06 -13.84
N ALA A 174 9.08 -8.93 -13.77
CA ALA A 174 8.89 -10.00 -14.75
C ALA A 174 8.56 -9.44 -16.13
N CYS A 175 7.68 -8.44 -16.23
CA CYS A 175 7.38 -7.72 -17.46
C CYS A 175 8.65 -7.08 -18.07
N GLU A 176 9.47 -6.42 -17.27
CA GLU A 176 10.75 -5.81 -17.71
C GLU A 176 11.70 -6.88 -18.29
N LYS A 177 11.81 -8.01 -17.60
CA LYS A 177 12.68 -9.11 -18.04
C LYS A 177 12.19 -9.69 -19.37
N THR A 178 10.88 -9.90 -19.52
CA THR A 178 10.28 -10.40 -20.76
C THR A 178 10.45 -9.39 -21.89
N LEU A 179 10.17 -8.11 -21.67
CA LEU A 179 10.38 -7.04 -22.63
C LEU A 179 11.81 -7.05 -23.18
N LYS A 180 12.79 -7.05 -22.29
CA LYS A 180 14.22 -7.10 -22.67
C LYS A 180 14.57 -8.34 -23.50
N LYS A 181 14.04 -9.52 -23.09
CA LYS A 181 14.28 -10.79 -23.79
C LYS A 181 13.65 -10.78 -25.19
N SER A 182 12.40 -10.30 -25.30
CA SER A 182 11.66 -10.26 -26.56
C SER A 182 12.31 -9.30 -27.55
N LYS A 183 12.65 -8.08 -27.13
CA LYS A 183 13.42 -7.13 -27.97
C LYS A 183 14.75 -7.71 -28.43
N SER A 184 15.51 -8.35 -27.53
CA SER A 184 16.79 -8.96 -27.90
C SER A 184 16.64 -10.12 -28.90
N ALA A 185 15.53 -10.85 -28.84
CA ALA A 185 15.25 -11.93 -29.79
C ALA A 185 14.87 -11.37 -31.17
N ALA A 186 13.98 -10.38 -31.23
CA ALA A 186 13.58 -9.70 -32.47
C ALA A 186 14.78 -9.06 -33.18
N VAL A 187 15.58 -8.24 -32.46
CA VAL A 187 16.78 -7.59 -33.01
C VAL A 187 17.75 -8.59 -33.70
N LYS A 188 17.84 -9.84 -33.21
CA LYS A 188 18.69 -10.86 -33.87
C LYS A 188 18.10 -11.29 -35.21
N VAL A 189 16.77 -11.34 -35.32
CA VAL A 189 16.08 -11.68 -36.56
C VAL A 189 16.14 -10.50 -37.52
N ASP A 190 15.90 -9.26 -37.06
CA ASP A 190 16.03 -8.06 -37.87
C ASP A 190 17.40 -7.91 -38.53
N LYS A 191 18.48 -8.27 -37.81
CA LYS A 191 19.82 -8.31 -38.37
C LYS A 191 19.99 -9.36 -39.49
N LEU A 192 19.16 -10.38 -39.54
CA LEU A 192 19.13 -11.34 -40.63
C LEU A 192 18.26 -10.81 -41.76
N ILE A 193 17.12 -10.21 -41.46
CA ILE A 193 16.23 -9.59 -42.44
C ILE A 193 16.97 -8.48 -43.21
N ALA A 194 17.75 -7.65 -42.51
CA ALA A 194 18.55 -6.58 -43.12
C ALA A 194 19.60 -7.06 -44.11
N LYS A 195 19.86 -8.37 -44.23
CA LYS A 195 20.79 -8.98 -45.19
C LYS A 195 20.08 -9.59 -46.40
N LEU A 196 18.74 -9.57 -46.40
CA LEU A 196 17.94 -10.05 -47.51
C LEU A 196 18.03 -9.13 -48.73
N PRO A 197 17.77 -9.61 -49.95
CA PRO A 197 17.72 -8.78 -51.15
C PRO A 197 16.70 -7.63 -50.97
N ALA A 198 17.11 -6.41 -51.22
CA ALA A 198 16.24 -5.24 -51.07
C ALA A 198 15.08 -5.23 -52.08
N ASP A 199 15.30 -5.72 -53.28
CA ASP A 199 14.26 -5.91 -54.33
C ASP A 199 13.75 -7.36 -54.28
N VAL A 200 12.56 -7.53 -53.73
CA VAL A 200 11.86 -8.81 -53.69
C VAL A 200 11.57 -9.34 -55.13
N ASN A 201 11.47 -8.48 -56.13
CA ASN A 201 11.17 -8.89 -57.50
C ASN A 201 12.39 -9.37 -58.30
N ALA A 202 13.61 -9.07 -57.83
CA ALA A 202 14.82 -9.54 -58.51
C ALA A 202 14.98 -11.10 -58.41
N GLU A 203 15.69 -11.71 -59.35
CA GLU A 203 16.04 -13.14 -59.24
C GLU A 203 16.95 -13.37 -58.04
N PHE A 204 16.61 -14.38 -57.22
CA PHE A 204 17.43 -14.74 -56.07
C PHE A 204 18.57 -15.64 -56.43
N THR A 205 19.75 -15.31 -55.92
CA THR A 205 20.93 -16.20 -56.04
C THR A 205 20.88 -17.28 -54.98
N ALA A 206 21.68 -18.34 -55.12
CA ALA A 206 21.83 -19.39 -54.10
C ALA A 206 22.31 -18.81 -52.73
N LYS A 207 23.01 -17.66 -52.75
CA LYS A 207 23.41 -16.94 -51.54
C LYS A 207 22.22 -16.27 -50.89
N ASP A 208 21.32 -15.70 -51.68
CA ASP A 208 20.09 -15.04 -51.16
C ASP A 208 19.13 -16.06 -50.56
N GLU A 209 18.90 -17.20 -51.26
CA GLU A 209 18.08 -18.30 -50.73
C GLU A 209 18.61 -18.81 -49.39
N LYS A 210 19.94 -18.95 -49.25
CA LYS A 210 20.57 -19.35 -47.99
C LYS A 210 20.34 -18.31 -46.90
N ALA A 211 20.40 -17.00 -47.20
CA ALA A 211 20.13 -15.92 -46.27
C ALA A 211 18.66 -15.90 -45.84
N ILE A 212 17.73 -16.05 -46.81
CA ILE A 212 16.27 -16.13 -46.58
C ILE A 212 15.95 -17.31 -45.64
N ASN A 213 16.49 -18.49 -45.93
CA ASN A 213 16.26 -19.68 -45.10
C ASN A 213 16.82 -19.50 -43.67
N ALA A 214 17.99 -18.84 -43.53
CA ALA A 214 18.56 -18.56 -42.21
C ALA A 214 17.68 -17.58 -41.40
N ALA A 215 17.15 -16.52 -42.04
CA ALA A 215 16.24 -15.58 -41.43
C ALA A 215 14.91 -16.24 -41.03
N TRP A 216 14.33 -17.03 -41.93
CA TRP A 216 13.10 -17.80 -41.68
C TRP A 216 13.25 -18.77 -40.50
N LYS A 217 14.33 -19.51 -40.45
CA LYS A 217 14.63 -20.44 -39.34
C LYS A 217 14.78 -19.75 -38.00
N ALA A 218 15.28 -18.51 -37.99
CA ALA A 218 15.36 -17.72 -36.77
C ALA A 218 13.99 -17.13 -36.37
N TYR A 219 13.22 -16.62 -37.35
CA TYR A 219 11.86 -16.11 -37.19
C TYR A 219 10.90 -17.18 -36.68
N SER A 220 10.94 -18.39 -37.20
CA SER A 220 10.05 -19.50 -36.78
C SER A 220 10.24 -19.92 -35.33
N LYS A 221 11.32 -19.52 -34.67
CA LYS A 221 11.59 -19.77 -33.27
C LYS A 221 11.06 -18.67 -32.36
N LEU A 222 10.65 -17.53 -32.89
CA LEU A 222 10.04 -16.46 -32.13
C LEU A 222 8.61 -16.85 -31.75
N THR A 223 8.21 -16.46 -30.52
CA THR A 223 6.80 -16.52 -30.12
C THR A 223 6.00 -15.40 -30.82
N SER A 224 4.67 -15.50 -30.81
CA SER A 224 3.78 -14.45 -31.31
C SER A 224 4.07 -13.08 -30.71
N GLU A 225 4.31 -13.05 -29.41
CA GLU A 225 4.63 -11.82 -28.68
C GLU A 225 6.00 -11.25 -29.12
N GLN A 226 6.99 -12.12 -29.38
CA GLN A 226 8.31 -11.67 -29.82
C GLN A 226 8.30 -11.13 -31.25
N LYS A 227 7.44 -11.66 -32.10
CA LYS A 227 7.28 -11.20 -33.50
C LYS A 227 6.76 -9.78 -33.57
N THR A 228 5.97 -9.31 -32.58
CA THR A 228 5.46 -7.93 -32.53
C THR A 228 6.57 -6.87 -32.44
N PHE A 229 7.80 -7.26 -32.06
CA PHE A 229 8.97 -6.37 -31.97
C PHE A 229 9.82 -6.34 -33.24
N LEU A 230 9.46 -7.08 -34.28
CA LEU A 230 10.18 -7.04 -35.55
C LEU A 230 9.92 -5.73 -36.30
N GLU A 231 10.98 -5.16 -36.88
CA GLU A 231 10.89 -3.89 -37.61
C GLU A 231 10.33 -4.09 -39.04
N ASP A 232 10.68 -5.20 -39.69
CA ASP A 232 10.30 -5.46 -41.09
C ASP A 232 9.96 -6.93 -41.34
N GLU A 233 8.97 -7.44 -40.61
CA GLU A 233 8.46 -8.80 -40.74
C GLU A 233 7.96 -9.06 -42.16
N GLN A 234 7.29 -8.10 -42.80
CA GLN A 234 6.69 -8.26 -44.10
C GLN A 234 7.73 -8.53 -45.18
N HIS A 235 8.86 -7.85 -45.12
CA HIS A 235 9.96 -8.07 -46.08
C HIS A 235 10.49 -9.52 -46.03
N LEU A 236 10.60 -10.09 -44.80
CA LEU A 236 10.97 -11.51 -44.69
C LEU A 236 9.93 -12.43 -45.28
N LEU A 237 8.63 -12.18 -45.01
CA LEU A 237 7.54 -13.00 -45.54
C LEU A 237 7.51 -12.95 -47.09
N ASP A 238 7.67 -11.78 -47.66
CA ASP A 238 7.69 -11.59 -49.13
C ASP A 238 8.87 -12.31 -49.76
N CYS A 239 10.09 -12.19 -49.23
CA CYS A 239 11.26 -12.90 -49.68
C CYS A 239 11.09 -14.43 -49.57
N TYR A 240 10.54 -14.91 -48.44
CA TYR A 240 10.34 -16.33 -48.21
C TYR A 240 9.31 -16.95 -49.16
N ASN A 241 8.15 -16.30 -49.30
CA ASN A 241 7.07 -16.77 -50.18
C ASN A 241 7.53 -16.83 -51.66
N LYS A 242 8.36 -15.87 -52.08
CA LYS A 242 8.92 -15.90 -53.42
C LYS A 242 9.98 -17.00 -53.62
N ALA A 243 10.85 -17.21 -52.61
CA ALA A 243 11.88 -18.26 -52.68
C ALA A 243 11.28 -19.68 -52.60
N TYR A 244 10.13 -19.81 -51.90
CA TYR A 244 9.46 -21.09 -51.62
C TYR A 244 7.94 -20.99 -51.84
N PRO A 245 7.47 -20.88 -53.07
CA PRO A 245 6.07 -20.61 -53.42
C PRO A 245 5.08 -21.73 -53.05
N GLU A 246 5.58 -22.90 -52.70
CA GLU A 246 4.78 -24.09 -52.31
C GLU A 246 4.97 -24.50 -50.85
N GLY A 247 5.52 -23.61 -50.01
CA GLY A 247 5.86 -23.88 -48.61
C GLY A 247 4.78 -23.53 -47.60
#